data_6a2fdfd9279c2b9fbce74ae3c47809cc
#
_entry.id   6a2fdfd9279c2b9fbce74ae3c47809cc
#
_cell.length_a   1.000
_cell.length_b   1.000
_cell.length_c   1.000
_cell.angle_alpha   90.00
_cell.angle_beta   90.00
_cell.angle_gamma   90.00
#
_symmetry.space_group_name_H-M   'P 1'
#
loop_
_entity.id
_entity.type
_entity.pdbx_description
1 polymer ?
#
loop_
_entity_poly.entity_id
_entity_poly.type
_entity_poly.pdbx_seq_one_letter_code
_entity_poly.pdbx_strand_id
1 'polypeptide(L)'
;MIHAVPRVPTPKNEPVLSYGPNTPERTELKEALRRTSSERVEVPLVIGGKQVRTGKTAEIRMPHRHGHVLGTYHEADSAQVEKAIAAAMAAKNSWANTPFHQRAAIFLRAAEILASRYRPLINAATMLGQSKTAHQSEIDAACESVDFLRFNVHFAEQLLTQQPENGPQMWDITDYRPLDGFVLAVSPFNFTSIAVNLPTAPALMGNTVIFKPASSAVFSAWTLMELLREAGLPEGVINFLPGRGGAVGDAVLRSPDLGGIHFTGSTSVFQGMWKQVGENITRYRQYPRLVGETGGKDFVFAHASAGEELDALAVAIVRGGYEYQGQKCSAVSRVYVPESIWPKLKARLQEMISEIRVGDVADFRNFMGAVIDEHSFKNVSSYIELAKKSTDATILAGGETDRSTGWFVRPTLIQLTNPRHRILCEEIFAPVVGAYVYPDAQYEETLRLCDQTAPYALTGAIFARDRKAIETALRELRFAAGNFYINDKPTGAVVGQQPFGGSRASGTNDKAGSALNLVRWISARTIKENFVPPTKWPYPFMGAE
;
A
#
# COMPACT_ATOMS: atom_id res chain seq x y z
N MET A 1 1.05 -5.75 37.06
CA MET A 1 0.10 -4.70 36.64
C MET A 1 0.86 -3.36 36.69
N ILE A 2 0.83 -2.54 35.64
CA ILE A 2 1.44 -1.21 35.64
C ILE A 2 0.41 -0.22 36.17
N HIS A 3 0.75 0.53 37.24
CA HIS A 3 -0.11 1.54 37.86
C HIS A 3 0.23 2.97 37.35
N ALA A 4 0.52 3.08 36.05
CA ALA A 4 0.85 4.35 35.37
C ALA A 4 0.05 4.48 34.09
N VAL A 5 -0.06 5.70 33.57
CA VAL A 5 -0.52 5.98 32.21
C VAL A 5 0.75 6.16 31.35
N PRO A 6 1.27 5.06 30.76
CA PRO A 6 2.50 5.14 29.97
C PRO A 6 2.26 5.96 28.70
N ARG A 7 3.31 6.66 28.26
CA ARG A 7 3.36 7.34 26.96
C ARG A 7 4.23 6.51 26.02
N VAL A 8 3.77 6.35 24.79
CA VAL A 8 4.58 5.68 23.77
C VAL A 8 5.73 6.59 23.30
N PRO A 9 6.86 6.01 22.82
CA PRO A 9 7.94 6.81 22.26
C PRO A 9 7.44 7.65 21.08
N THR A 10 7.92 8.89 20.97
CA THR A 10 7.67 9.74 19.81
C THR A 10 8.35 9.13 18.59
N PRO A 11 7.61 8.80 17.52
CA PRO A 11 8.17 8.13 16.36
C PRO A 11 9.08 9.08 15.57
N LYS A 12 10.08 8.49 14.92
CA LYS A 12 10.91 9.12 13.88
C LYS A 12 10.95 8.18 12.69
N ASN A 13 10.94 8.77 11.49
CA ASN A 13 11.11 7.98 10.28
C ASN A 13 12.45 7.26 10.29
N GLU A 14 12.44 6.02 9.83
CA GLU A 14 13.64 5.18 9.74
C GLU A 14 14.59 5.74 8.67
N PRO A 15 15.88 5.94 8.99
CA PRO A 15 16.85 6.42 8.02
C PRO A 15 17.00 5.48 6.83
N VAL A 16 16.94 6.04 5.62
CA VAL A 16 17.16 5.29 4.38
C VAL A 16 18.66 5.05 4.19
N LEU A 17 19.07 3.78 4.13
CA LEU A 17 20.46 3.42 3.87
C LEU A 17 20.78 3.54 2.38
N SER A 18 22.00 3.95 2.07
CA SER A 18 22.38 4.30 0.69
C SER A 18 22.78 3.11 -0.18
N TYR A 19 23.25 2.04 0.44
CA TYR A 19 23.89 0.89 -0.24
C TYR A 19 24.98 1.30 -1.23
N GLY A 20 25.67 2.40 -0.93
CA GLY A 20 26.76 2.93 -1.74
C GLY A 20 27.95 1.95 -1.85
N PRO A 21 28.84 2.12 -2.83
CA PRO A 21 30.05 1.30 -2.91
C PRO A 21 30.84 1.31 -1.59
N ASN A 22 31.29 0.12 -1.16
CA ASN A 22 32.12 -0.08 0.04
C ASN A 22 31.43 0.21 1.40
N THR A 23 30.11 0.36 1.44
CA THR A 23 29.38 0.50 2.71
C THR A 23 29.09 -0.85 3.36
N PRO A 24 29.05 -0.95 4.69
CA PRO A 24 28.73 -2.19 5.41
C PRO A 24 27.36 -2.77 5.02
N GLU A 25 26.35 -1.92 4.97
CA GLU A 25 24.97 -2.31 4.63
C GLU A 25 24.87 -2.94 3.21
N ARG A 26 25.71 -2.46 2.26
CA ARG A 26 25.79 -3.07 0.93
C ARG A 26 26.38 -4.48 0.99
N THR A 27 27.39 -4.69 1.82
CA THR A 27 28.02 -6.01 2.00
C THR A 27 27.05 -6.98 2.64
N GLU A 28 26.36 -6.56 3.70
CA GLU A 28 25.35 -7.35 4.40
C GLU A 28 24.19 -7.73 3.48
N LEU A 29 23.67 -6.77 2.70
CA LEU A 29 22.58 -7.05 1.77
C LEU A 29 23.01 -8.02 0.65
N LYS A 30 24.21 -7.89 0.09
CA LYS A 30 24.73 -8.83 -0.90
C LYS A 30 24.88 -10.24 -0.34
N GLU A 31 25.34 -10.38 0.90
CA GLU A 31 25.43 -11.68 1.57
C GLU A 31 24.03 -12.26 1.82
N ALA A 32 23.07 -11.45 2.26
CA ALA A 32 21.68 -11.87 2.41
C ALA A 32 21.08 -12.33 1.09
N LEU A 33 21.29 -11.58 -0.01
CA LEU A 33 20.86 -11.97 -1.36
C LEU A 33 21.45 -13.32 -1.79
N ARG A 34 22.76 -13.50 -1.60
CA ARG A 34 23.46 -14.75 -1.95
C ARG A 34 22.87 -15.93 -1.17
N ARG A 35 22.72 -15.82 0.14
CA ARG A 35 22.16 -16.85 1.00
C ARG A 35 20.71 -17.16 0.61
N THR A 36 19.85 -16.15 0.55
CA THR A 36 18.44 -16.30 0.23
C THR A 36 18.20 -16.89 -1.16
N SER A 37 19.06 -16.60 -2.13
CA SER A 37 18.95 -17.17 -3.47
C SER A 37 19.39 -18.63 -3.56
N SER A 38 20.28 -19.10 -2.65
CA SER A 38 20.78 -20.48 -2.61
C SER A 38 19.94 -21.43 -1.76
N GLU A 39 19.18 -20.92 -0.82
CA GLU A 39 18.32 -21.69 0.05
C GLU A 39 16.90 -21.80 -0.54
N ARG A 40 16.23 -22.95 -0.32
CA ARG A 40 14.83 -23.12 -0.70
C ARG A 40 13.95 -23.00 0.53
N VAL A 41 13.01 -22.04 0.50
CA VAL A 41 12.03 -21.87 1.56
C VAL A 41 10.79 -22.72 1.30
N GLU A 42 10.25 -23.32 2.36
CA GLU A 42 8.90 -23.91 2.37
C GLU A 42 8.00 -23.06 3.27
N VAL A 43 7.05 -22.37 2.68
CA VAL A 43 6.15 -21.44 3.40
C VAL A 43 4.85 -22.15 3.79
N PRO A 44 4.60 -22.39 5.10
CA PRO A 44 3.36 -22.96 5.58
C PRO A 44 2.26 -21.89 5.72
N LEU A 45 1.03 -22.33 5.96
CA LEU A 45 0.03 -21.49 6.60
C LEU A 45 0.35 -21.32 8.08
N VAL A 46 -0.15 -20.25 8.72
CA VAL A 46 -0.14 -20.11 10.18
C VAL A 46 -1.57 -19.95 10.67
N ILE A 47 -2.07 -20.91 11.43
CA ILE A 47 -3.43 -20.95 11.97
C ILE A 47 -3.36 -21.20 13.47
N GLY A 48 -3.85 -20.25 14.28
CA GLY A 48 -3.78 -20.35 15.73
C GLY A 48 -2.33 -20.53 16.25
N GLY A 49 -1.36 -19.84 15.63
CA GLY A 49 0.07 -19.93 15.94
C GLY A 49 0.78 -21.16 15.38
N LYS A 50 0.05 -22.17 14.89
CA LYS A 50 0.62 -23.42 14.36
C LYS A 50 0.89 -23.33 12.87
N GLN A 51 2.04 -23.82 12.45
CA GLN A 51 2.35 -24.02 11.04
C GLN A 51 1.56 -25.19 10.46
N VAL A 52 0.83 -24.98 9.38
CA VAL A 52 0.01 -25.99 8.71
C VAL A 52 0.50 -26.19 7.27
N ARG A 53 0.86 -27.44 6.97
CA ARG A 53 1.26 -27.89 5.63
C ARG A 53 0.11 -28.64 4.99
N THR A 54 -0.46 -28.09 3.91
CA THR A 54 -1.64 -28.68 3.25
C THR A 54 -1.28 -29.76 2.21
N GLY A 55 -0.02 -29.81 1.80
CA GLY A 55 0.42 -30.67 0.69
C GLY A 55 0.10 -30.10 -0.70
N LYS A 56 -0.84 -29.16 -0.81
CA LYS A 56 -1.09 -28.42 -2.04
C LYS A 56 -0.20 -27.20 -2.08
N THR A 57 0.79 -27.20 -2.96
CA THR A 57 1.83 -26.18 -3.03
C THR A 57 1.89 -25.48 -4.37
N ALA A 58 2.42 -24.25 -4.36
CA ALA A 58 2.82 -23.53 -5.55
C ALA A 58 4.24 -22.98 -5.38
N GLU A 59 4.92 -22.69 -6.47
CA GLU A 59 6.31 -22.25 -6.47
C GLU A 59 6.43 -20.74 -6.27
N ILE A 60 7.52 -20.35 -5.61
CA ILE A 60 7.99 -18.97 -5.48
C ILE A 60 9.15 -18.81 -6.46
N ARG A 61 9.00 -17.96 -7.47
CA ARG A 61 9.99 -17.74 -8.52
C ARG A 61 10.51 -16.30 -8.50
N MET A 62 11.77 -16.12 -8.95
CA MET A 62 12.32 -14.78 -9.18
C MET A 62 11.73 -14.20 -10.48
N PRO A 63 11.11 -13.00 -10.50
CA PRO A 63 10.59 -12.43 -11.74
C PRO A 63 11.70 -12.12 -12.78
N HIS A 64 12.87 -11.67 -12.33
CA HIS A 64 14.04 -11.35 -13.18
C HIS A 64 14.88 -12.57 -13.57
N ARG A 65 14.53 -13.75 -13.05
CA ARG A 65 15.14 -15.04 -13.39
C ARG A 65 14.10 -16.14 -13.18
N HIS A 66 13.05 -16.13 -14.01
CA HIS A 66 11.85 -16.96 -13.80
C HIS A 66 12.10 -18.48 -13.82
N GLY A 67 13.24 -18.93 -14.34
CA GLY A 67 13.70 -20.31 -14.20
C GLY A 67 14.20 -20.66 -12.79
N HIS A 68 14.48 -19.68 -11.92
CA HIS A 68 14.97 -19.90 -10.56
C HIS A 68 13.83 -19.95 -9.54
N VAL A 69 13.75 -21.08 -8.83
CA VAL A 69 12.76 -21.33 -7.79
C VAL A 69 13.37 -21.03 -6.43
N LEU A 70 12.83 -20.04 -5.71
CA LEU A 70 13.22 -19.67 -4.35
C LEU A 70 12.65 -20.63 -3.30
N GLY A 71 11.57 -21.33 -3.63
CA GLY A 71 10.89 -22.23 -2.71
C GLY A 71 9.46 -22.52 -3.12
N THR A 72 8.68 -23.02 -2.16
CA THR A 72 7.27 -23.32 -2.34
C THR A 72 6.45 -22.74 -1.20
N TYR A 73 5.16 -22.51 -1.44
CA TYR A 73 4.22 -22.17 -0.40
C TYR A 73 2.99 -23.07 -0.45
N HIS A 74 2.43 -23.39 0.71
CA HIS A 74 1.18 -24.13 0.82
C HIS A 74 -0.01 -23.25 0.52
N GLU A 75 -1.00 -23.75 -0.23
CA GLU A 75 -2.23 -23.04 -0.55
C GLU A 75 -3.34 -23.43 0.44
N ALA A 76 -4.03 -22.41 0.98
CA ALA A 76 -5.23 -22.59 1.79
C ALA A 76 -6.44 -22.95 0.92
N ASP A 77 -7.29 -23.82 1.41
CA ASP A 77 -8.63 -24.08 0.90
C ASP A 77 -9.71 -23.66 1.93
N SER A 78 -10.98 -23.90 1.63
CA SER A 78 -12.09 -23.52 2.51
C SER A 78 -11.99 -24.12 3.92
N ALA A 79 -11.50 -25.35 4.06
CA ALA A 79 -11.37 -26.00 5.37
C ALA A 79 -10.31 -25.32 6.26
N GLN A 80 -9.19 -24.88 5.67
CA GLN A 80 -8.19 -24.09 6.40
C GLN A 80 -8.70 -22.69 6.72
N VAL A 81 -9.49 -22.08 5.85
CA VAL A 81 -10.12 -20.76 6.12
C VAL A 81 -11.07 -20.86 7.32
N GLU A 82 -11.93 -21.88 7.38
CA GLU A 82 -12.83 -22.11 8.51
C GLU A 82 -12.06 -22.30 9.83
N LYS A 83 -10.97 -23.07 9.81
CA LYS A 83 -10.08 -23.22 10.97
C LYS A 83 -9.42 -21.92 11.40
N ALA A 84 -9.02 -21.09 10.44
CA ALA A 84 -8.43 -19.78 10.73
C ALA A 84 -9.46 -18.81 11.32
N ILE A 85 -10.70 -18.82 10.82
CA ILE A 85 -11.81 -18.05 11.40
C ILE A 85 -12.04 -18.49 12.84
N ALA A 86 -12.15 -19.80 13.09
CA ALA A 86 -12.32 -20.34 14.44
C ALA A 86 -11.16 -19.94 15.38
N ALA A 87 -9.92 -19.99 14.91
CA ALA A 87 -8.74 -19.58 15.67
C ALA A 87 -8.75 -18.07 15.97
N ALA A 88 -9.10 -17.24 14.99
CA ALA A 88 -9.24 -15.80 15.16
C ALA A 88 -10.31 -15.44 16.20
N MET A 89 -11.47 -16.10 16.12
CA MET A 89 -12.57 -15.88 17.07
C MET A 89 -12.24 -16.41 18.48
N ALA A 90 -11.48 -17.49 18.62
CA ALA A 90 -11.01 -17.98 19.90
C ALA A 90 -10.03 -17.01 20.58
N ALA A 91 -9.13 -16.38 19.82
CA ALA A 91 -8.16 -15.39 20.32
C ALA A 91 -8.78 -14.00 20.59
N LYS A 92 -9.94 -13.68 20.00
CA LYS A 92 -10.57 -12.34 19.99
C LYS A 92 -10.67 -11.73 21.37
N ASN A 93 -11.30 -12.40 22.31
CA ASN A 93 -11.57 -11.83 23.65
C ASN A 93 -10.30 -11.59 24.45
N SER A 94 -9.36 -12.52 24.41
CA SER A 94 -8.07 -12.39 25.09
C SER A 94 -7.29 -11.19 24.53
N TRP A 95 -7.22 -11.07 23.20
CA TRP A 95 -6.51 -9.99 22.55
C TRP A 95 -7.19 -8.62 22.74
N ALA A 96 -8.51 -8.55 22.62
CA ALA A 96 -9.28 -7.33 22.87
C ALA A 96 -9.09 -6.79 24.30
N ASN A 97 -8.95 -7.67 25.29
CA ASN A 97 -8.72 -7.31 26.68
C ASN A 97 -7.23 -7.07 27.04
N THR A 98 -6.31 -7.31 26.10
CA THR A 98 -4.89 -7.00 26.29
C THR A 98 -4.71 -5.48 26.35
N PRO A 99 -4.12 -4.91 27.43
CA PRO A 99 -3.92 -3.47 27.55
C PRO A 99 -3.16 -2.87 26.36
N PHE A 100 -3.52 -1.67 25.96
CA PHE A 100 -2.94 -1.01 24.78
C PHE A 100 -1.40 -1.00 24.82
N HIS A 101 -0.79 -0.63 25.95
CA HIS A 101 0.67 -0.56 26.08
C HIS A 101 1.36 -1.91 25.86
N GLN A 102 0.69 -3.03 26.17
CA GLN A 102 1.23 -4.38 25.91
C GLN A 102 1.14 -4.72 24.41
N ARG A 103 0.01 -4.39 23.76
CA ARG A 103 -0.09 -4.54 22.30
C ARG A 103 0.94 -3.67 21.59
N ALA A 104 1.04 -2.40 21.96
CA ALA A 104 2.00 -1.45 21.42
C ALA A 104 3.46 -1.95 21.54
N ALA A 105 3.84 -2.52 22.68
CA ALA A 105 5.19 -3.04 22.92
C ALA A 105 5.58 -4.15 21.91
N ILE A 106 4.65 -4.99 21.48
CA ILE A 106 4.91 -6.03 20.47
C ILE A 106 5.28 -5.39 19.12
N PHE A 107 4.50 -4.41 18.67
CA PHE A 107 4.72 -3.76 17.37
C PHE A 107 5.97 -2.85 17.38
N LEU A 108 6.24 -2.15 18.49
CA LEU A 108 7.49 -1.41 18.66
C LEU A 108 8.70 -2.35 18.66
N ARG A 109 8.61 -3.51 19.33
CA ARG A 109 9.66 -4.53 19.28
C ARG A 109 9.86 -5.07 17.87
N ALA A 110 8.77 -5.31 17.12
CA ALA A 110 8.86 -5.72 15.73
C ALA A 110 9.58 -4.66 14.87
N ALA A 111 9.30 -3.37 15.10
CA ALA A 111 9.99 -2.28 14.42
C ALA A 111 11.51 -2.30 14.67
N GLU A 112 11.94 -2.47 15.92
CA GLU A 112 13.38 -2.50 16.27
C GLU A 112 14.09 -3.75 15.71
N ILE A 113 13.44 -4.91 15.73
CA ILE A 113 13.99 -6.14 15.14
C ILE A 113 14.12 -5.96 13.61
N LEU A 114 13.12 -5.34 12.98
CA LEU A 114 13.12 -5.08 11.54
C LEU A 114 14.19 -4.06 11.15
N ALA A 115 14.30 -2.96 11.87
CA ALA A 115 15.30 -1.92 11.63
C ALA A 115 16.74 -2.41 11.78
N SER A 116 16.95 -3.53 12.48
CA SER A 116 18.26 -4.11 12.74
C SER A 116 18.48 -5.41 11.95
N ARG A 117 18.44 -6.55 12.60
CA ARG A 117 18.85 -7.86 12.03
C ARG A 117 17.96 -8.41 10.93
N TYR A 118 16.67 -8.00 10.87
CA TYR A 118 15.76 -8.41 9.78
C TYR A 118 15.88 -7.53 8.54
N ARG A 119 16.50 -6.36 8.63
CA ARG A 119 16.62 -5.41 7.50
C ARG A 119 17.23 -6.01 6.24
N PRO A 120 18.42 -6.65 6.28
CA PRO A 120 18.97 -7.28 5.09
C PRO A 120 18.13 -8.48 4.62
N LEU A 121 17.45 -9.20 5.53
CA LEU A 121 16.63 -10.36 5.19
C LEU A 121 15.36 -9.96 4.44
N ILE A 122 14.63 -8.98 4.96
CA ILE A 122 13.37 -8.52 4.32
C ILE A 122 13.67 -7.83 2.99
N ASN A 123 14.77 -7.07 2.91
CA ASN A 123 15.21 -6.47 1.66
C ASN A 123 15.58 -7.55 0.63
N ALA A 124 16.33 -8.59 1.00
CA ALA A 124 16.67 -9.69 0.10
C ALA A 124 15.42 -10.46 -0.36
N ALA A 125 14.50 -10.79 0.54
CA ALA A 125 13.24 -11.47 0.19
C ALA A 125 12.39 -10.64 -0.79
N THR A 126 12.32 -9.33 -0.57
CA THR A 126 11.59 -8.39 -1.44
C THR A 126 12.30 -8.22 -2.80
N MET A 127 13.63 -8.07 -2.81
CA MET A 127 14.40 -7.95 -4.05
C MET A 127 14.25 -9.19 -4.94
N LEU A 128 14.43 -10.37 -4.37
CA LEU A 128 14.40 -11.62 -5.12
C LEU A 128 12.97 -12.03 -5.52
N GLY A 129 12.01 -11.92 -4.59
CA GLY A 129 10.64 -12.36 -4.83
C GLY A 129 9.79 -11.39 -5.65
N GLN A 130 10.08 -10.09 -5.58
CA GLN A 130 9.28 -9.04 -6.23
C GLN A 130 10.05 -8.24 -7.28
N SER A 131 11.33 -8.57 -7.54
CA SER A 131 12.20 -7.86 -8.49
C SER A 131 12.38 -6.37 -8.19
N LYS A 132 12.50 -6.00 -6.91
CA LYS A 132 12.86 -4.65 -6.48
C LYS A 132 14.36 -4.45 -6.46
N THR A 133 14.83 -3.25 -6.80
CA THR A 133 16.25 -2.88 -6.60
C THR A 133 16.53 -2.61 -5.12
N ALA A 134 17.80 -2.52 -4.74
CA ALA A 134 18.20 -2.29 -3.35
C ALA A 134 17.51 -1.05 -2.74
N HIS A 135 17.52 0.09 -3.46
CA HIS A 135 16.86 1.31 -2.99
C HIS A 135 15.33 1.17 -2.85
N GLN A 136 14.68 0.54 -3.84
CA GLN A 136 13.22 0.35 -3.82
C GLN A 136 12.79 -0.64 -2.73
N SER A 137 13.61 -1.63 -2.42
CA SER A 137 13.38 -2.54 -1.30
C SER A 137 13.60 -1.85 0.03
N GLU A 138 14.66 -1.06 0.14
CA GLU A 138 15.00 -0.32 1.35
C GLU A 138 13.91 0.65 1.79
N ILE A 139 13.42 1.49 0.88
CA ILE A 139 12.38 2.48 1.23
C ILE A 139 11.03 1.82 1.56
N ASP A 140 10.70 0.70 0.92
CA ASP A 140 9.46 -0.05 1.14
C ASP A 140 9.60 -1.05 2.30
N ALA A 141 10.38 -2.13 2.07
CA ALA A 141 10.36 -3.29 2.93
C ALA A 141 10.97 -3.02 4.31
N ALA A 142 11.99 -2.17 4.39
CA ALA A 142 12.61 -1.78 5.65
C ALA A 142 11.99 -0.51 6.22
N CYS A 143 12.25 0.65 5.61
CA CYS A 143 11.93 1.96 6.21
C CYS A 143 10.44 2.16 6.43
N GLU A 144 9.63 2.02 5.40
CA GLU A 144 8.18 2.25 5.49
C GLU A 144 7.49 1.23 6.41
N SER A 145 7.97 -0.03 6.43
CA SER A 145 7.45 -1.05 7.37
C SER A 145 7.74 -0.70 8.83
N VAL A 146 8.96 -0.25 9.13
CA VAL A 146 9.35 0.24 10.47
C VAL A 146 8.51 1.45 10.85
N ASP A 147 8.33 2.38 9.91
CA ASP A 147 7.56 3.59 10.15
C ASP A 147 6.08 3.27 10.44
N PHE A 148 5.44 2.38 9.68
CA PHE A 148 4.07 1.95 10.00
C PHE A 148 3.96 1.38 11.42
N LEU A 149 4.91 0.53 11.82
CA LEU A 149 4.89 -0.08 13.17
C LEU A 149 5.07 0.96 14.27
N ARG A 150 5.92 1.98 14.08
CA ARG A 150 6.15 3.04 15.07
C ARG A 150 5.05 4.10 15.07
N PHE A 151 4.69 4.63 13.90
CA PHE A 151 3.73 5.74 13.79
C PHE A 151 2.30 5.31 14.12
N ASN A 152 1.86 4.10 13.71
CA ASN A 152 0.54 3.62 14.08
C ASN A 152 0.36 3.48 15.59
N VAL A 153 1.40 3.07 16.33
CA VAL A 153 1.36 3.03 17.80
C VAL A 153 1.16 4.43 18.38
N HIS A 154 1.85 5.43 17.84
CA HIS A 154 1.70 6.83 18.25
C HIS A 154 0.30 7.38 17.93
N PHE A 155 -0.20 7.16 16.72
CA PHE A 155 -1.54 7.60 16.33
C PHE A 155 -2.65 6.90 17.11
N ALA A 156 -2.45 5.62 17.45
CA ALA A 156 -3.39 4.90 18.32
C ALA A 156 -3.44 5.50 19.71
N GLU A 157 -2.30 5.84 20.33
CA GLU A 157 -2.28 6.54 21.63
C GLU A 157 -3.04 7.86 21.56
N GLN A 158 -2.76 8.69 20.55
CA GLN A 158 -3.47 9.95 20.35
C GLN A 158 -4.98 9.77 20.25
N LEU A 159 -5.42 8.76 19.50
CA LEU A 159 -6.85 8.45 19.35
C LEU A 159 -7.48 8.00 20.68
N LEU A 160 -6.83 7.10 21.40
CA LEU A 160 -7.34 6.54 22.66
C LEU A 160 -7.42 7.57 23.80
N THR A 161 -6.68 8.68 23.72
CA THR A 161 -6.74 9.77 24.70
C THR A 161 -7.89 10.74 24.47
N GLN A 162 -8.60 10.65 23.34
CA GLN A 162 -9.75 11.51 23.08
C GLN A 162 -10.96 11.04 23.90
N GLN A 163 -11.40 11.86 24.83
CA GLN A 163 -12.50 11.57 25.74
C GLN A 163 -13.56 12.68 25.68
N PRO A 164 -14.85 12.38 25.96
CA PRO A 164 -15.91 13.37 26.00
C PRO A 164 -15.77 14.31 27.19
N GLU A 165 -16.49 15.43 27.16
CA GLU A 165 -16.65 16.29 28.33
C GLU A 165 -17.62 15.66 29.32
N ASN A 166 -17.39 15.93 30.62
CA ASN A 166 -18.21 15.43 31.70
C ASN A 166 -19.25 16.47 32.12
N GLY A 167 -20.48 16.02 32.33
CA GLY A 167 -21.49 16.81 32.97
C GLY A 167 -21.34 16.85 34.50
N PRO A 168 -22.08 17.74 35.22
CA PRO A 168 -22.06 17.73 36.67
C PRO A 168 -22.49 16.37 37.25
N GLN A 169 -21.74 15.87 38.23
CA GLN A 169 -22.03 14.61 38.95
C GLN A 169 -22.00 13.35 38.07
N MET A 170 -21.35 13.44 36.94
CA MET A 170 -21.25 12.35 35.98
C MET A 170 -19.81 12.13 35.56
N TRP A 171 -19.52 10.90 35.14
CA TRP A 171 -18.29 10.55 34.43
C TRP A 171 -18.64 9.89 33.10
N ASP A 172 -18.29 10.55 32.02
CA ASP A 172 -18.50 10.07 30.66
C ASP A 172 -17.17 9.56 30.10
N ILE A 173 -17.18 8.33 29.57
CA ILE A 173 -15.98 7.65 29.06
C ILE A 173 -16.29 7.12 27.67
N THR A 174 -15.35 7.28 26.74
CA THR A 174 -15.34 6.54 25.48
C THR A 174 -14.40 5.34 25.63
N ASP A 175 -14.98 4.15 25.52
CA ASP A 175 -14.26 2.89 25.44
C ASP A 175 -14.07 2.51 23.96
N TYR A 176 -12.84 2.50 23.49
CA TYR A 176 -12.46 2.20 22.11
C TYR A 176 -12.29 0.69 21.90
N ARG A 177 -13.42 -0.02 21.82
CA ARG A 177 -13.44 -1.47 21.58
C ARG A 177 -12.98 -1.81 20.16
N PRO A 178 -12.36 -2.99 19.93
CA PRO A 178 -12.24 -3.56 18.59
C PRO A 178 -13.62 -3.85 17.97
N LEU A 179 -13.62 -4.20 16.70
CA LEU A 179 -14.83 -4.65 15.98
C LEU A 179 -15.36 -5.97 16.58
N ASP A 180 -16.65 -6.21 16.44
CA ASP A 180 -17.27 -7.47 16.91
C ASP A 180 -17.13 -8.58 15.87
N GLY A 181 -15.89 -9.00 15.63
CA GLY A 181 -15.54 -9.99 14.63
C GLY A 181 -14.05 -9.95 14.34
N PHE A 182 -13.63 -10.55 13.23
CA PHE A 182 -12.26 -10.52 12.74
C PHE A 182 -12.13 -9.60 11.50
N VAL A 183 -10.92 -9.20 11.16
CA VAL A 183 -10.62 -8.40 9.97
C VAL A 183 -9.94 -9.28 8.91
N LEU A 184 -10.39 -9.20 7.67
CA LEU A 184 -9.70 -9.76 6.52
C LEU A 184 -8.69 -8.73 6.00
N ALA A 185 -7.40 -9.03 6.05
CA ALA A 185 -6.33 -8.24 5.46
C ALA A 185 -5.86 -8.91 4.16
N VAL A 186 -5.92 -8.19 3.03
CA VAL A 186 -5.47 -8.69 1.73
C VAL A 186 -4.43 -7.74 1.16
N SER A 187 -3.18 -8.17 1.07
CA SER A 187 -2.09 -7.33 0.59
C SER A 187 -1.79 -7.53 -0.89
N PRO A 188 -1.28 -6.48 -1.57
CA PRO A 188 -0.83 -6.53 -2.94
C PRO A 188 0.56 -7.16 -3.03
N PHE A 189 1.07 -7.31 -4.27
CA PHE A 189 2.42 -7.82 -4.48
C PHE A 189 3.51 -6.74 -4.45
N ASN A 190 3.15 -5.49 -4.65
CA ASN A 190 4.11 -4.45 -5.01
C ASN A 190 4.77 -3.74 -3.82
N PHE A 191 4.19 -3.81 -2.62
CA PHE A 191 4.75 -3.21 -1.41
C PHE A 191 4.71 -4.18 -0.22
N THR A 192 5.89 -4.48 0.30
CA THR A 192 6.06 -5.30 1.52
C THR A 192 5.57 -4.55 2.77
N SER A 193 5.76 -3.23 2.82
CA SER A 193 5.22 -2.36 3.88
C SER A 193 3.69 -2.40 3.99
N ILE A 194 3.00 -2.49 2.86
CA ILE A 194 1.55 -2.64 2.86
C ILE A 194 1.16 -4.02 3.45
N ALA A 195 1.94 -5.07 3.15
CA ALA A 195 1.73 -6.38 3.76
C ALA A 195 1.99 -6.39 5.28
N VAL A 196 2.78 -5.44 5.80
CA VAL A 196 2.90 -5.16 7.25
C VAL A 196 1.67 -4.42 7.76
N ASN A 197 1.33 -3.28 7.15
CA ASN A 197 0.32 -2.37 7.67
C ASN A 197 -1.08 -2.99 7.70
N LEU A 198 -1.48 -3.69 6.63
CA LEU A 198 -2.84 -4.19 6.50
C LEU A 198 -3.26 -5.14 7.64
N PRO A 199 -2.44 -6.12 8.08
CA PRO A 199 -2.79 -6.94 9.24
C PRO A 199 -2.47 -6.29 10.59
N THR A 200 -1.42 -5.45 10.69
CA THR A 200 -0.96 -4.94 11.99
C THR A 200 -1.74 -3.74 12.48
N ALA A 201 -2.25 -2.87 11.61
CA ALA A 201 -3.09 -1.73 12.00
C ALA A 201 -4.37 -2.18 12.73
N PRO A 202 -5.20 -3.10 12.20
CA PRO A 202 -6.34 -3.61 12.95
C PRO A 202 -5.93 -4.43 14.17
N ALA A 203 -4.83 -5.20 14.12
CA ALA A 203 -4.36 -5.97 15.26
C ALA A 203 -3.94 -5.06 16.43
N LEU A 204 -3.24 -3.96 16.16
CA LEU A 204 -2.90 -2.95 17.17
C LEU A 204 -4.13 -2.40 17.89
N MET A 205 -5.23 -2.20 17.15
CA MET A 205 -6.52 -1.72 17.70
C MET A 205 -7.32 -2.81 18.41
N GLY A 206 -6.76 -4.02 18.59
CA GLY A 206 -7.33 -5.11 19.36
C GLY A 206 -8.14 -6.12 18.55
N ASN A 207 -8.14 -6.05 17.22
CA ASN A 207 -8.80 -7.03 16.37
C ASN A 207 -7.93 -8.26 16.12
N THR A 208 -8.57 -9.38 15.84
CA THR A 208 -7.91 -10.55 15.24
C THR A 208 -8.02 -10.47 13.72
N VAL A 209 -7.07 -11.08 13.02
CA VAL A 209 -6.90 -10.87 11.58
C VAL A 209 -6.69 -12.18 10.85
N ILE A 210 -7.34 -12.32 9.70
CA ILE A 210 -6.99 -13.30 8.66
C ILE A 210 -6.18 -12.56 7.61
N PHE A 211 -4.93 -12.90 7.45
CA PHE A 211 -4.01 -12.26 6.52
C PHE A 211 -3.80 -13.12 5.28
N LYS A 212 -4.23 -12.62 4.14
CA LYS A 212 -4.04 -13.22 2.82
C LYS A 212 -3.05 -12.38 2.00
N PRO A 213 -1.78 -12.78 1.89
CA PRO A 213 -0.81 -12.09 1.04
C PRO A 213 -1.06 -12.35 -0.44
N ALA A 214 -0.55 -11.48 -1.31
CA ALA A 214 -0.47 -11.79 -2.73
C ALA A 214 0.40 -13.02 -2.98
N SER A 215 -0.02 -13.90 -3.87
CA SER A 215 0.70 -15.15 -4.17
C SER A 215 2.13 -14.90 -4.69
N SER A 216 2.33 -13.83 -5.47
CA SER A 216 3.64 -13.43 -6.01
C SER A 216 4.54 -12.71 -4.98
N ALA A 217 4.04 -12.38 -3.78
CA ALA A 217 4.82 -11.75 -2.70
C ALA A 217 4.79 -12.57 -1.39
N VAL A 218 4.50 -13.86 -1.48
CA VAL A 218 4.40 -14.75 -0.32
C VAL A 218 5.72 -14.82 0.44
N PHE A 219 6.86 -14.71 -0.22
CA PHE A 219 8.17 -14.84 0.42
C PHE A 219 8.45 -13.70 1.40
N SER A 220 8.31 -12.45 0.97
CA SER A 220 8.47 -11.30 1.87
C SER A 220 7.41 -11.29 2.97
N ALA A 221 6.16 -11.64 2.64
CA ALA A 221 5.08 -11.75 3.63
C ALA A 221 5.34 -12.84 4.68
N TRP A 222 5.98 -13.96 4.32
CA TRP A 222 6.41 -14.98 5.27
C TRP A 222 7.48 -14.45 6.22
N THR A 223 8.49 -13.76 5.69
CA THR A 223 9.53 -13.12 6.52
C THR A 223 8.92 -12.16 7.54
N LEU A 224 7.87 -11.43 7.17
CA LEU A 224 7.12 -10.58 8.10
C LEU A 224 6.37 -11.37 9.18
N MET A 225 5.78 -12.51 8.82
CA MET A 225 5.11 -13.37 9.82
C MET A 225 6.10 -13.94 10.82
N GLU A 226 7.31 -14.35 10.39
CA GLU A 226 8.37 -14.79 11.29
C GLU A 226 8.82 -13.66 12.22
N LEU A 227 9.00 -12.46 11.69
CA LEU A 227 9.31 -11.26 12.47
C LEU A 227 8.25 -10.99 13.56
N LEU A 228 6.96 -11.00 13.22
CA LEU A 228 5.88 -10.73 14.17
C LEU A 228 5.79 -11.81 15.26
N ARG A 229 6.01 -13.07 14.90
CA ARG A 229 6.07 -14.17 15.87
C ARG A 229 7.26 -14.01 16.83
N GLU A 230 8.42 -13.65 16.31
CA GLU A 230 9.60 -13.39 17.13
C GLU A 230 9.43 -12.15 18.02
N ALA A 231 8.70 -11.15 17.57
CA ALA A 231 8.33 -9.97 18.36
C ALA A 231 7.36 -10.30 19.51
N GLY A 232 6.79 -11.50 19.52
CA GLY A 232 5.88 -11.97 20.58
C GLY A 232 4.41 -11.75 20.26
N LEU A 233 4.02 -11.70 18.98
CA LEU A 233 2.61 -11.67 18.60
C LEU A 233 1.91 -12.95 19.10
N PRO A 234 0.82 -12.85 19.89
CA PRO A 234 0.13 -14.04 20.41
C PRO A 234 -0.51 -14.89 19.31
N GLU A 235 -0.63 -16.19 19.60
CA GLU A 235 -1.25 -17.15 18.71
C GLU A 235 -2.70 -16.78 18.37
N GLY A 236 -3.07 -16.92 17.09
CA GLY A 236 -4.43 -16.64 16.61
C GLY A 236 -4.75 -15.17 16.37
N VAL A 237 -3.90 -14.22 16.79
CA VAL A 237 -4.12 -12.77 16.54
C VAL A 237 -4.03 -12.46 15.05
N ILE A 238 -2.99 -12.93 14.37
CA ILE A 238 -2.87 -12.86 12.90
C ILE A 238 -2.70 -14.29 12.39
N ASN A 239 -3.64 -14.73 11.55
CA ASN A 239 -3.63 -16.04 10.90
C ASN A 239 -3.22 -15.83 9.43
N PHE A 240 -2.16 -16.50 8.98
CA PHE A 240 -1.53 -16.31 7.68
C PHE A 240 -1.99 -17.38 6.69
N LEU A 241 -2.68 -16.97 5.63
CA LEU A 241 -3.31 -17.86 4.66
C LEU A 241 -2.86 -17.53 3.22
N PRO A 242 -1.69 -17.96 2.77
CA PRO A 242 -1.34 -17.93 1.36
C PRO A 242 -2.32 -18.78 0.55
N GLY A 243 -2.56 -18.39 -0.68
CA GLY A 243 -3.45 -19.12 -1.58
C GLY A 243 -4.15 -18.24 -2.60
N ARG A 244 -4.99 -18.87 -3.43
CA ARG A 244 -5.74 -18.17 -4.48
C ARG A 244 -6.82 -17.28 -3.87
N GLY A 245 -6.97 -16.06 -4.45
CA GLY A 245 -7.88 -15.03 -3.94
C GLY A 245 -9.31 -15.51 -3.73
N GLY A 246 -9.92 -16.18 -4.73
CA GLY A 246 -11.27 -16.69 -4.63
C GLY A 246 -11.45 -17.77 -3.56
N ALA A 247 -10.48 -18.70 -3.43
CA ALA A 247 -10.60 -19.80 -2.46
C ALA A 247 -10.62 -19.30 -1.00
N VAL A 248 -9.83 -18.27 -0.68
CA VAL A 248 -9.78 -17.67 0.66
C VAL A 248 -10.89 -16.62 0.81
N GLY A 249 -11.04 -15.71 -0.16
CA GLY A 249 -11.96 -14.59 -0.07
C GLY A 249 -13.42 -15.01 0.06
N ASP A 250 -13.89 -15.91 -0.79
CA ASP A 250 -15.30 -16.33 -0.81
C ASP A 250 -15.76 -16.99 0.51
N ALA A 251 -14.89 -17.77 1.15
CA ALA A 251 -15.22 -18.39 2.43
C ALA A 251 -15.26 -17.34 3.56
N VAL A 252 -14.30 -16.41 3.59
CA VAL A 252 -14.23 -15.32 4.56
C VAL A 252 -15.43 -14.38 4.45
N LEU A 253 -15.78 -13.97 3.21
CA LEU A 253 -16.87 -13.02 2.95
C LEU A 253 -18.26 -13.57 3.27
N ARG A 254 -18.42 -14.91 3.41
CA ARG A 254 -19.65 -15.53 3.86
C ARG A 254 -19.75 -15.69 5.38
N SER A 255 -18.66 -15.47 6.12
CA SER A 255 -18.65 -15.63 7.57
C SER A 255 -19.48 -14.54 8.26
N PRO A 256 -20.40 -14.89 9.18
CA PRO A 256 -21.16 -13.92 9.97
C PRO A 256 -20.27 -13.10 10.91
N ASP A 257 -19.07 -13.57 11.20
CA ASP A 257 -18.11 -12.96 12.12
C ASP A 257 -17.17 -11.95 11.40
N LEU A 258 -17.39 -11.65 10.12
CA LEU A 258 -16.60 -10.65 9.41
C LEU A 258 -16.84 -9.26 10.00
N GLY A 259 -15.83 -8.70 10.64
CA GLY A 259 -15.85 -7.35 11.20
C GLY A 259 -15.40 -6.26 10.23
N GLY A 260 -14.48 -6.58 9.34
CA GLY A 260 -14.00 -5.63 8.33
C GLY A 260 -13.05 -6.24 7.32
N ILE A 261 -12.75 -5.46 6.30
CA ILE A 261 -11.82 -5.77 5.21
C ILE A 261 -10.81 -4.64 5.10
N HIS A 262 -9.52 -4.97 5.19
CA HIS A 262 -8.40 -4.07 4.91
C HIS A 262 -7.70 -4.56 3.66
N PHE A 263 -7.92 -3.88 2.55
CA PHE A 263 -7.56 -4.34 1.22
C PHE A 263 -6.64 -3.36 0.50
N THR A 264 -5.63 -3.88 -0.17
CA THR A 264 -4.94 -3.17 -1.24
C THR A 264 -4.74 -4.12 -2.42
N GLY A 265 -5.17 -3.70 -3.61
CA GLY A 265 -5.11 -4.51 -4.82
C GLY A 265 -5.88 -3.91 -5.99
N SER A 266 -6.35 -4.75 -6.92
CA SER A 266 -7.07 -4.25 -8.09
C SER A 266 -8.47 -3.71 -7.75
N THR A 267 -8.87 -2.64 -8.43
CA THR A 267 -10.18 -2.00 -8.28
C THR A 267 -11.33 -2.98 -8.47
N SER A 268 -11.25 -3.83 -9.48
CA SER A 268 -12.31 -4.81 -9.79
C SER A 268 -12.52 -5.85 -8.68
N VAL A 269 -11.43 -6.29 -8.03
CA VAL A 269 -11.53 -7.21 -6.88
C VAL A 269 -12.19 -6.53 -5.69
N PHE A 270 -11.83 -5.29 -5.39
CA PHE A 270 -12.43 -4.55 -4.28
C PHE A 270 -13.92 -4.25 -4.52
N GLN A 271 -14.28 -3.87 -5.73
CA GLN A 271 -15.69 -3.72 -6.13
C GLN A 271 -16.48 -5.03 -5.99
N GLY A 272 -15.85 -6.17 -6.34
CA GLY A 272 -16.43 -7.50 -6.12
C GLY A 272 -16.65 -7.81 -4.63
N MET A 273 -15.70 -7.44 -3.76
CA MET A 273 -15.86 -7.57 -2.30
C MET A 273 -17.01 -6.69 -1.76
N TRP A 274 -17.12 -5.44 -2.21
CA TRP A 274 -18.25 -4.56 -1.88
C TRP A 274 -19.59 -5.19 -2.24
N LYS A 275 -19.69 -5.71 -3.47
CA LYS A 275 -20.90 -6.39 -3.94
C LYS A 275 -21.24 -7.59 -3.05
N GLN A 276 -20.28 -8.48 -2.78
CA GLN A 276 -20.52 -9.65 -1.93
C GLN A 276 -20.91 -9.29 -0.50
N VAL A 277 -20.29 -8.25 0.09
CA VAL A 277 -20.67 -7.75 1.41
C VAL A 277 -22.10 -7.21 1.39
N GLY A 278 -22.48 -6.45 0.36
CA GLY A 278 -23.86 -5.96 0.19
C GLY A 278 -24.88 -7.10 0.08
N GLU A 279 -24.58 -8.13 -0.70
CA GLU A 279 -25.44 -9.32 -0.88
C GLU A 279 -25.60 -10.14 0.40
N ASN A 280 -24.58 -10.16 1.27
CA ASN A 280 -24.58 -10.89 2.53
C ASN A 280 -24.93 -10.02 3.75
N ILE A 281 -25.33 -8.78 3.58
CA ILE A 281 -25.42 -7.77 4.64
C ILE A 281 -26.27 -8.20 5.84
N THR A 282 -27.33 -8.97 5.64
CA THR A 282 -28.21 -9.46 6.69
C THR A 282 -27.64 -10.66 7.48
N ARG A 283 -26.53 -11.24 7.04
CA ARG A 283 -25.88 -12.40 7.70
C ARG A 283 -24.87 -11.98 8.74
N TYR A 284 -24.28 -10.78 8.60
CA TYR A 284 -23.20 -10.30 9.48
C TYR A 284 -23.78 -9.85 10.83
N ARG A 285 -23.01 -10.11 11.90
CA ARG A 285 -23.34 -9.60 13.26
C ARG A 285 -23.26 -8.09 13.36
N GLN A 286 -22.48 -7.46 12.51
CA GLN A 286 -22.31 -6.01 12.42
C GLN A 286 -22.13 -5.61 10.96
N TYR A 287 -22.23 -4.33 10.65
CA TYR A 287 -21.85 -3.82 9.35
C TYR A 287 -20.32 -3.87 9.18
N PRO A 288 -19.75 -4.71 8.30
CA PRO A 288 -18.30 -4.79 8.11
C PRO A 288 -17.72 -3.45 7.67
N ARG A 289 -16.56 -3.10 8.20
CA ARG A 289 -15.80 -1.93 7.73
C ARG A 289 -15.07 -2.30 6.44
N LEU A 290 -15.27 -1.54 5.38
CA LEU A 290 -14.52 -1.74 4.13
C LEU A 290 -13.54 -0.59 3.97
N VAL A 291 -12.26 -0.92 4.00
CA VAL A 291 -11.14 0.00 3.78
C VAL A 291 -10.32 -0.56 2.64
N GLY A 292 -10.20 0.20 1.57
CA GLY A 292 -9.52 -0.24 0.36
C GLY A 292 -8.71 0.85 -0.30
N GLU A 293 -7.51 0.48 -0.69
CA GLU A 293 -6.65 1.21 -1.62
C GLU A 293 -6.55 0.39 -2.90
N THR A 294 -6.84 1.03 -4.03
CA THR A 294 -6.89 0.32 -5.30
C THR A 294 -6.02 0.99 -6.36
N GLY A 295 -6.36 0.85 -7.63
CA GLY A 295 -5.56 1.35 -8.73
C GLY A 295 -5.41 2.86 -8.80
N GLY A 296 -4.50 3.30 -9.65
CA GLY A 296 -4.24 4.70 -9.95
C GLY A 296 -3.97 4.92 -11.45
N LYS A 297 -4.15 6.14 -11.90
CA LYS A 297 -3.71 6.61 -13.21
C LYS A 297 -3.10 8.00 -13.03
N ASP A 298 -1.96 7.99 -12.36
CA ASP A 298 -1.43 9.19 -11.74
C ASP A 298 -0.67 10.07 -12.74
N PHE A 299 -0.70 11.35 -12.47
CA PHE A 299 -0.26 12.34 -13.42
C PHE A 299 0.85 13.26 -12.91
N VAL A 300 1.68 13.70 -13.84
CA VAL A 300 2.49 14.92 -13.72
C VAL A 300 1.93 15.95 -14.70
N PHE A 301 1.55 17.09 -14.20
CA PHE A 301 1.07 18.21 -15.00
C PHE A 301 2.06 19.37 -14.94
N ALA A 302 2.62 19.79 -16.06
CA ALA A 302 3.57 20.88 -16.12
C ALA A 302 2.90 22.16 -16.65
N HIS A 303 3.16 23.29 -16.02
CA HIS A 303 2.90 24.62 -16.54
C HIS A 303 4.14 25.16 -17.30
N ALA A 304 3.99 26.10 -18.20
CA ALA A 304 5.10 26.66 -18.98
C ALA A 304 6.26 27.18 -18.10
N SER A 305 5.97 27.75 -16.93
CA SER A 305 6.99 28.19 -15.97
C SER A 305 7.86 27.07 -15.37
N ALA A 306 7.52 25.81 -15.56
CA ALA A 306 8.37 24.68 -15.18
C ALA A 306 9.60 24.54 -16.08
N GLY A 307 9.61 25.22 -17.22
CA GLY A 307 10.76 25.23 -18.13
C GLY A 307 12.05 25.79 -17.54
N GLU A 308 11.97 26.56 -16.44
CA GLU A 308 13.12 27.04 -15.68
C GLU A 308 13.83 25.93 -14.87
N GLU A 309 13.11 24.85 -14.54
CA GLU A 309 13.63 23.70 -13.77
C GLU A 309 13.39 22.37 -14.52
N LEU A 310 13.69 22.38 -15.82
CA LEU A 310 13.36 21.26 -16.71
C LEU A 310 13.97 19.92 -16.27
N ASP A 311 15.18 19.93 -15.74
CA ASP A 311 15.84 18.71 -15.23
C ASP A 311 15.11 18.13 -14.03
N ALA A 312 14.60 18.95 -13.12
CA ALA A 312 13.80 18.48 -11.98
C ALA A 312 12.51 17.80 -12.44
N LEU A 313 11.81 18.41 -13.42
CA LEU A 313 10.63 17.83 -14.05
C LEU A 313 10.96 16.48 -14.74
N ALA A 314 12.05 16.43 -15.51
CA ALA A 314 12.47 15.21 -16.20
C ALA A 314 12.80 14.08 -15.22
N VAL A 315 13.55 14.37 -14.15
CA VAL A 315 13.90 13.42 -13.08
C VAL A 315 12.63 12.91 -12.37
N ALA A 316 11.68 13.79 -12.07
CA ALA A 316 10.42 13.40 -11.44
C ALA A 316 9.59 12.46 -12.33
N ILE A 317 9.54 12.68 -13.63
CA ILE A 317 8.88 11.81 -14.60
C ILE A 317 9.60 10.45 -14.68
N VAL A 318 10.93 10.44 -14.81
CA VAL A 318 11.73 9.20 -14.94
C VAL A 318 11.64 8.36 -13.68
N ARG A 319 11.90 8.96 -12.52
CA ARG A 319 11.80 8.23 -11.24
C ARG A 319 10.36 7.81 -10.96
N GLY A 320 9.41 8.72 -11.10
CA GLY A 320 8.00 8.44 -10.83
C GLY A 320 7.39 7.37 -11.74
N GLY A 321 7.81 7.32 -13.01
CA GLY A 321 7.26 6.40 -14.00
C GLY A 321 7.97 5.05 -14.10
N TYR A 322 9.28 4.98 -13.78
CA TYR A 322 10.07 3.78 -14.07
C TYR A 322 10.66 3.09 -12.85
N GLU A 323 10.78 3.77 -11.70
CA GLU A 323 11.16 3.09 -10.46
C GLU A 323 10.24 1.89 -10.22
N TYR A 324 10.83 0.76 -9.85
CA TYR A 324 10.12 -0.51 -9.67
C TYR A 324 9.21 -0.87 -10.87
N GLN A 325 9.72 -0.62 -12.07
CA GLN A 325 9.05 -0.96 -13.34
C GLN A 325 7.64 -0.35 -13.47
N GLY A 326 7.40 0.83 -12.85
CA GLY A 326 6.07 1.46 -12.84
C GLY A 326 4.98 0.67 -12.10
N GLN A 327 5.34 -0.35 -11.33
CA GLN A 327 4.40 -1.20 -10.59
C GLN A 327 4.04 -0.60 -9.21
N LYS A 328 3.75 0.69 -9.21
CA LYS A 328 3.23 1.42 -8.05
C LYS A 328 1.85 1.96 -8.39
N CYS A 329 0.90 1.85 -7.46
CA CYS A 329 -0.41 2.46 -7.62
C CYS A 329 -0.33 3.97 -7.86
N SER A 330 0.74 4.61 -7.36
CA SER A 330 1.07 6.04 -7.47
C SER A 330 2.10 6.38 -8.56
N ALA A 331 2.45 5.45 -9.46
CA ALA A 331 3.45 5.70 -10.51
C ALA A 331 2.96 6.73 -11.52
N VAL A 332 3.88 7.59 -11.98
CA VAL A 332 3.62 8.48 -13.11
C VAL A 332 3.30 7.62 -14.34
N SER A 333 2.09 7.70 -14.82
CA SER A 333 1.63 6.95 -15.99
C SER A 333 1.11 7.85 -17.10
N ARG A 334 0.84 9.13 -16.81
CA ARG A 334 0.46 10.16 -17.77
C ARG A 334 1.10 11.50 -17.42
N VAL A 335 1.53 12.22 -18.46
CA VAL A 335 2.20 13.51 -18.32
C VAL A 335 1.52 14.51 -19.24
N TYR A 336 1.18 15.67 -18.72
CA TYR A 336 0.63 16.79 -19.49
C TYR A 336 1.67 17.90 -19.55
N VAL A 337 2.08 18.29 -20.76
CA VAL A 337 3.20 19.24 -20.96
C VAL A 337 2.81 20.30 -21.96
N PRO A 338 3.06 21.60 -21.67
CA PRO A 338 2.81 22.66 -22.65
C PRO A 338 3.81 22.58 -23.83
N GLU A 339 3.33 22.95 -25.01
CA GLU A 339 4.10 22.87 -26.26
C GLU A 339 5.41 23.65 -26.23
N SER A 340 5.47 24.75 -25.49
CA SER A 340 6.65 25.61 -25.41
C SER A 340 7.87 24.94 -24.79
N ILE A 341 7.68 24.02 -23.81
CA ILE A 341 8.80 23.35 -23.14
C ILE A 341 8.99 21.91 -23.64
N TRP A 342 8.02 21.34 -24.36
CA TRP A 342 8.03 19.95 -24.79
C TRP A 342 9.28 19.53 -25.58
N PRO A 343 9.77 20.30 -26.60
CA PRO A 343 10.93 19.88 -27.39
C PRO A 343 12.16 19.62 -26.54
N LYS A 344 12.44 20.50 -25.56
CA LYS A 344 13.58 20.35 -24.64
C LYS A 344 13.37 19.22 -23.65
N LEU A 345 12.17 19.13 -23.06
CA LEU A 345 11.83 18.07 -22.11
C LEU A 345 11.88 16.68 -22.76
N LYS A 346 11.34 16.55 -23.99
CA LYS A 346 11.39 15.30 -24.76
C LYS A 346 12.83 14.83 -24.98
N ALA A 347 13.70 15.71 -25.43
CA ALA A 347 15.11 15.36 -25.65
C ALA A 347 15.77 14.90 -24.35
N ARG A 348 15.53 15.60 -23.24
CA ARG A 348 16.08 15.24 -21.93
C ARG A 348 15.54 13.91 -21.40
N LEU A 349 14.26 13.64 -21.57
CA LEU A 349 13.65 12.35 -21.19
C LEU A 349 14.24 11.19 -22.02
N GLN A 350 14.40 11.37 -23.33
CA GLN A 350 15.00 10.35 -24.20
C GLN A 350 16.44 10.05 -23.80
N GLU A 351 17.23 11.07 -23.49
CA GLU A 351 18.61 10.92 -22.98
C GLU A 351 18.62 10.09 -21.69
N MET A 352 17.87 10.53 -20.65
CA MET A 352 17.81 9.83 -19.36
C MET A 352 17.31 8.37 -19.49
N ILE A 353 16.29 8.14 -20.32
CA ILE A 353 15.75 6.79 -20.54
C ILE A 353 16.77 5.89 -21.23
N SER A 354 17.61 6.41 -22.13
CA SER A 354 18.65 5.65 -22.81
C SER A 354 19.71 5.12 -21.85
N GLU A 355 19.99 5.85 -20.76
CA GLU A 355 20.96 5.49 -19.73
C GLU A 355 20.45 4.42 -18.74
N ILE A 356 19.12 4.19 -18.69
CA ILE A 356 18.52 3.24 -17.74
C ILE A 356 18.93 1.82 -18.04
N ARG A 357 19.61 1.20 -17.07
CA ARG A 357 19.94 -0.22 -17.08
C ARG A 357 18.79 -1.03 -16.49
N VAL A 358 18.41 -2.08 -17.22
CA VAL A 358 17.38 -3.06 -16.81
C VAL A 358 18.02 -4.42 -16.70
N GLY A 359 17.78 -5.15 -15.60
CA GLY A 359 18.39 -6.46 -15.43
C GLY A 359 18.16 -7.08 -14.04
N ASP A 360 19.03 -8.04 -13.69
CA ASP A 360 19.00 -8.71 -12.39
C ASP A 360 19.20 -7.70 -11.23
N VAL A 361 18.35 -7.76 -10.25
CA VAL A 361 18.35 -6.83 -9.10
C VAL A 361 19.55 -7.02 -8.16
N ALA A 362 20.24 -8.16 -8.25
CA ALA A 362 21.51 -8.40 -7.52
C ALA A 362 22.68 -7.57 -8.09
N ASP A 363 22.57 -7.09 -9.33
CA ASP A 363 23.48 -6.08 -9.89
C ASP A 363 22.97 -4.68 -9.53
N PHE A 364 23.55 -4.07 -8.51
CA PHE A 364 23.15 -2.75 -7.99
C PHE A 364 23.36 -1.58 -8.97
N ARG A 365 23.90 -1.84 -10.18
CA ARG A 365 23.95 -0.86 -11.26
C ARG A 365 22.64 -0.77 -12.05
N ASN A 366 21.75 -1.74 -11.89
CA ASN A 366 20.45 -1.73 -12.56
C ASN A 366 19.47 -0.82 -11.82
N PHE A 367 18.83 0.07 -12.57
CA PHE A 367 17.76 0.95 -12.06
C PHE A 367 16.41 0.24 -12.00
N MET A 368 16.18 -0.72 -12.88
CA MET A 368 14.94 -1.49 -13.00
C MET A 368 15.23 -2.99 -13.06
N GLY A 369 14.31 -3.77 -12.52
CA GLY A 369 14.21 -5.22 -12.65
C GLY A 369 13.17 -5.66 -13.67
N ALA A 370 12.60 -6.85 -13.47
CA ALA A 370 11.50 -7.42 -14.26
C ALA A 370 10.13 -7.05 -13.67
N VAL A 371 9.08 -7.03 -14.49
CA VAL A 371 7.70 -7.02 -14.00
C VAL A 371 7.38 -8.33 -13.28
N ILE A 372 6.36 -8.32 -12.42
CA ILE A 372 6.18 -9.34 -11.39
C ILE A 372 5.98 -10.77 -11.93
N ASP A 373 5.26 -10.94 -13.03
CA ASP A 373 4.91 -12.25 -13.57
C ASP A 373 4.60 -12.23 -15.07
N GLU A 374 4.32 -13.41 -15.63
CA GLU A 374 3.97 -13.58 -17.03
C GLU A 374 2.67 -12.84 -17.41
N HIS A 375 1.71 -12.77 -16.49
CA HIS A 375 0.45 -12.07 -16.74
C HIS A 375 0.69 -10.57 -16.94
N SER A 376 1.44 -9.96 -16.02
CA SER A 376 1.85 -8.55 -16.12
C SER A 376 2.65 -8.28 -17.38
N PHE A 377 3.59 -9.19 -17.74
CA PHE A 377 4.37 -9.09 -18.96
C PHE A 377 3.49 -9.11 -20.23
N LYS A 378 2.53 -10.04 -20.30
CA LYS A 378 1.59 -10.12 -21.44
C LYS A 378 0.70 -8.89 -21.51
N ASN A 379 0.22 -8.42 -20.37
CA ASN A 379 -0.60 -7.21 -20.30
C ASN A 379 0.15 -6.01 -20.86
N VAL A 380 1.35 -5.69 -20.36
CA VAL A 380 2.11 -4.52 -20.82
C VAL A 380 2.52 -4.66 -22.29
N SER A 381 2.90 -5.86 -22.73
CA SER A 381 3.21 -6.11 -24.15
C SER A 381 2.03 -5.77 -25.05
N SER A 382 0.79 -6.07 -24.64
CA SER A 382 -0.42 -5.74 -25.40
C SER A 382 -0.62 -4.22 -25.56
N TYR A 383 -0.29 -3.41 -24.53
CA TYR A 383 -0.36 -1.94 -24.63
C TYR A 383 0.76 -1.35 -25.50
N ILE A 384 1.95 -1.94 -25.48
CA ILE A 384 3.05 -1.54 -26.37
C ILE A 384 2.65 -1.82 -27.83
N GLU A 385 2.08 -3.00 -28.12
CA GLU A 385 1.60 -3.33 -29.45
C GLU A 385 0.40 -2.47 -29.89
N LEU A 386 -0.47 -2.08 -28.95
CA LEU A 386 -1.53 -1.09 -29.21
C LEU A 386 -0.91 0.24 -29.66
N ALA A 387 0.12 0.74 -28.94
CA ALA A 387 0.79 1.99 -29.30
C ALA A 387 1.45 1.93 -30.69
N LYS A 388 2.11 0.81 -31.03
CA LYS A 388 2.76 0.61 -32.34
C LYS A 388 1.76 0.65 -33.50
N LYS A 389 0.52 0.24 -33.26
CA LYS A 389 -0.55 0.17 -34.29
C LYS A 389 -1.43 1.42 -34.34
N SER A 390 -1.35 2.29 -33.34
CA SER A 390 -2.18 3.49 -33.25
C SER A 390 -1.58 4.65 -34.04
N THR A 391 -2.41 5.33 -34.82
CA THR A 391 -2.03 6.56 -35.50
C THR A 391 -1.88 7.76 -34.55
N ASP A 392 -2.49 7.66 -33.37
CA ASP A 392 -2.49 8.70 -32.32
C ASP A 392 -1.31 8.55 -31.34
N ALA A 393 -0.44 7.56 -31.53
CA ALA A 393 0.66 7.25 -30.64
C ALA A 393 2.01 7.21 -31.37
N THR A 394 3.03 7.80 -30.74
CA THR A 394 4.42 7.71 -31.20
C THR A 394 5.31 7.27 -30.04
N ILE A 395 5.92 6.09 -30.16
CA ILE A 395 6.90 5.61 -29.18
C ILE A 395 8.19 6.43 -29.35
N LEU A 396 8.55 7.19 -28.32
CA LEU A 396 9.72 8.07 -28.32
C LEU A 396 10.97 7.38 -27.76
N ALA A 397 10.79 6.41 -26.85
CA ALA A 397 11.85 5.60 -26.26
C ALA A 397 11.27 4.28 -25.77
N GLY A 398 12.07 3.22 -25.75
CA GLY A 398 11.67 1.88 -25.31
C GLY A 398 10.75 1.17 -26.32
N GLY A 399 9.78 0.40 -25.80
CA GLY A 399 8.87 -0.41 -26.62
C GLY A 399 9.36 -1.82 -26.89
N GLU A 400 10.48 -2.23 -26.27
CA GLU A 400 11.02 -3.57 -26.34
C GLU A 400 10.71 -4.37 -25.07
N THR A 401 10.53 -5.68 -25.26
CA THR A 401 10.28 -6.64 -24.18
C THR A 401 11.17 -7.87 -24.36
N ASP A 402 11.66 -8.45 -23.27
CA ASP A 402 12.44 -9.67 -23.27
C ASP A 402 11.98 -10.63 -22.17
N ARG A 403 11.60 -11.85 -22.55
CA ARG A 403 11.18 -12.92 -21.64
C ARG A 403 12.12 -14.12 -21.62
N SER A 404 13.31 -13.98 -22.15
CA SER A 404 14.26 -15.11 -22.27
C SER A 404 14.71 -15.64 -20.91
N THR A 405 14.98 -14.75 -19.94
CA THR A 405 15.46 -15.09 -18.59
C THR A 405 14.55 -14.58 -17.49
N GLY A 406 13.87 -13.46 -17.73
CA GLY A 406 12.97 -12.79 -16.80
C GLY A 406 11.91 -12.00 -17.57
N TRP A 407 10.94 -11.41 -16.87
CA TRP A 407 9.85 -10.66 -17.46
C TRP A 407 10.26 -9.18 -17.66
N PHE A 408 11.24 -8.92 -18.54
CA PHE A 408 11.81 -7.59 -18.72
C PHE A 408 11.02 -6.75 -19.73
N VAL A 409 10.76 -5.50 -19.36
CA VAL A 409 10.14 -4.48 -20.21
C VAL A 409 11.00 -3.23 -20.13
N ARG A 410 11.40 -2.69 -21.28
CA ARG A 410 12.17 -1.44 -21.34
C ARG A 410 11.31 -0.26 -20.91
N PRO A 411 11.87 0.73 -20.20
CA PRO A 411 11.14 1.97 -19.88
C PRO A 411 10.66 2.61 -21.18
N THR A 412 9.36 2.84 -21.28
CA THR A 412 8.69 3.24 -22.53
C THR A 412 8.01 4.58 -22.39
N LEU A 413 8.39 5.53 -23.23
CA LEU A 413 7.76 6.85 -23.34
C LEU A 413 6.99 6.95 -24.65
N ILE A 414 5.71 7.32 -24.57
CA ILE A 414 4.79 7.39 -25.72
C ILE A 414 4.18 8.78 -25.77
N GLN A 415 4.38 9.50 -26.86
CA GLN A 415 3.64 10.74 -27.14
C GLN A 415 2.29 10.40 -27.76
N LEU A 416 1.23 11.04 -27.26
CA LEU A 416 -0.14 10.79 -27.65
C LEU A 416 -0.80 12.10 -28.10
N THR A 417 -1.46 12.09 -29.25
CA THR A 417 -2.20 13.24 -29.77
C THR A 417 -3.67 13.23 -29.35
N ASN A 418 -4.20 12.06 -29.04
CA ASN A 418 -5.55 11.89 -28.49
C ASN A 418 -5.52 11.83 -26.96
N PRO A 419 -6.05 12.82 -26.23
CA PRO A 419 -6.04 12.83 -24.77
C PRO A 419 -6.92 11.75 -24.13
N ARG A 420 -7.77 11.07 -24.90
CA ARG A 420 -8.60 9.95 -24.48
C ARG A 420 -8.06 8.59 -24.93
N HIS A 421 -6.83 8.54 -25.40
CA HIS A 421 -6.20 7.26 -25.76
C HIS A 421 -6.14 6.33 -24.55
N ARG A 422 -6.36 5.02 -24.74
CA ARG A 422 -6.39 4.01 -23.67
C ARG A 422 -5.15 4.06 -22.75
N ILE A 423 -3.98 4.34 -23.30
CA ILE A 423 -2.72 4.49 -22.53
C ILE A 423 -2.81 5.62 -21.49
N LEU A 424 -3.60 6.68 -21.72
CA LEU A 424 -3.81 7.77 -20.78
C LEU A 424 -4.97 7.51 -19.80
N CYS A 425 -5.90 6.59 -20.14
CA CYS A 425 -7.12 6.36 -19.37
C CYS A 425 -7.05 5.14 -18.46
N GLU A 426 -6.40 4.05 -18.91
CA GLU A 426 -6.40 2.75 -18.25
C GLU A 426 -5.13 2.54 -17.43
N GLU A 427 -5.25 1.91 -16.26
CA GLU A 427 -4.11 1.51 -15.43
C GLU A 427 -3.37 0.34 -16.10
N ILE A 428 -2.11 0.54 -16.47
CA ILE A 428 -1.26 -0.49 -17.10
C ILE A 428 -0.42 -1.24 -16.07
N PHE A 429 -0.02 -0.53 -15.02
CA PHE A 429 0.81 -1.04 -13.91
C PHE A 429 2.18 -1.55 -14.37
N ALA A 430 2.86 -0.75 -15.21
CA ALA A 430 4.06 -1.13 -15.92
C ALA A 430 4.89 0.11 -16.31
N PRO A 431 6.15 -0.03 -16.79
CA PRO A 431 7.02 1.09 -17.10
C PRO A 431 6.63 1.76 -18.45
N VAL A 432 5.40 2.22 -18.55
CA VAL A 432 4.85 2.89 -19.73
C VAL A 432 4.26 4.23 -19.31
N VAL A 433 4.85 5.32 -19.81
CA VAL A 433 4.43 6.70 -19.57
C VAL A 433 3.87 7.30 -20.85
N GLY A 434 2.62 7.74 -20.80
CA GLY A 434 1.97 8.48 -21.88
C GLY A 434 2.14 9.99 -21.70
N ALA A 435 2.58 10.71 -22.72
CA ALA A 435 2.72 12.16 -22.71
C ALA A 435 1.72 12.81 -23.67
N TYR A 436 0.91 13.74 -23.17
CA TYR A 436 0.03 14.60 -23.95
C TYR A 436 0.56 16.03 -23.96
N VAL A 437 0.77 16.56 -25.16
CA VAL A 437 1.27 17.91 -25.36
C VAL A 437 0.10 18.84 -25.64
N TYR A 438 0.00 19.91 -24.87
CA TYR A 438 -1.10 20.87 -24.98
C TYR A 438 -0.61 22.29 -25.32
N PRO A 439 -1.40 23.12 -26.07
CA PRO A 439 -1.09 24.51 -26.29
C PRO A 439 -1.03 25.30 -25.00
N ASP A 440 -0.01 26.16 -24.81
CA ASP A 440 0.20 26.93 -23.56
C ASP A 440 -1.05 27.73 -23.13
N ALA A 441 -1.79 28.25 -24.08
CA ALA A 441 -3.03 29.01 -23.85
C ALA A 441 -4.19 28.16 -23.29
N GLN A 442 -4.11 26.82 -23.38
CA GLN A 442 -5.16 25.88 -22.94
C GLN A 442 -4.87 25.27 -21.56
N TYR A 443 -4.13 25.95 -20.72
CA TYR A 443 -3.72 25.44 -19.40
C TYR A 443 -4.93 25.01 -18.55
N GLU A 444 -5.89 25.89 -18.29
CA GLU A 444 -7.05 25.58 -17.45
C GLU A 444 -7.97 24.52 -18.07
N GLU A 445 -8.16 24.58 -19.39
CA GLU A 445 -8.94 23.56 -20.11
C GLU A 445 -8.30 22.17 -19.98
N THR A 446 -6.98 22.11 -20.10
CA THR A 446 -6.23 20.85 -19.98
C THR A 446 -6.20 20.33 -18.54
N LEU A 447 -6.23 21.18 -17.51
CA LEU A 447 -6.42 20.76 -16.13
C LEU A 447 -7.77 20.02 -15.94
N ARG A 448 -8.86 20.58 -16.49
CA ARG A 448 -10.18 19.93 -16.47
C ARG A 448 -10.20 18.61 -17.25
N LEU A 449 -9.52 18.58 -18.39
CA LEU A 449 -9.32 17.36 -19.16
C LEU A 449 -8.56 16.29 -18.35
N CYS A 450 -7.49 16.67 -17.67
CA CYS A 450 -6.71 15.78 -16.79
C CYS A 450 -7.58 15.16 -15.69
N ASP A 451 -8.43 15.94 -15.03
CA ASP A 451 -9.37 15.46 -14.01
C ASP A 451 -10.36 14.41 -14.55
N GLN A 452 -10.78 14.58 -15.82
CA GLN A 452 -11.81 13.75 -16.46
C GLN A 452 -11.26 12.57 -17.26
N THR A 453 -9.94 12.44 -17.42
CA THR A 453 -9.34 11.44 -18.30
C THR A 453 -9.45 10.03 -17.76
N ALA A 454 -9.39 9.86 -16.44
CA ALA A 454 -9.42 8.55 -15.79
C ALA A 454 -10.38 8.52 -14.60
N PRO A 455 -10.94 7.36 -14.25
CA PRO A 455 -11.85 7.23 -13.11
C PRO A 455 -11.14 7.26 -11.76
N TYR A 456 -9.82 7.32 -11.74
CA TYR A 456 -8.97 7.25 -10.56
C TYR A 456 -8.70 8.65 -9.96
N ALA A 457 -8.39 8.67 -8.66
CA ALA A 457 -7.96 9.88 -7.95
C ALA A 457 -7.03 9.51 -6.79
N LEU A 458 -5.89 8.87 -7.10
CA LEU A 458 -4.92 8.45 -6.08
C LEU A 458 -3.88 9.54 -5.85
N THR A 459 -2.98 9.76 -6.80
CA THR A 459 -1.94 10.79 -6.68
C THR A 459 -1.84 11.66 -7.93
N GLY A 460 -1.27 12.85 -7.76
CA GLY A 460 -0.99 13.76 -8.86
C GLY A 460 0.05 14.80 -8.47
N ALA A 461 0.73 15.36 -9.45
CA ALA A 461 1.70 16.42 -9.24
C ALA A 461 1.54 17.56 -10.24
N ILE A 462 1.78 18.80 -9.77
CA ILE A 462 1.94 19.99 -10.60
C ILE A 462 3.39 20.47 -10.55
N PHE A 463 3.96 20.76 -11.72
CA PHE A 463 5.23 21.45 -11.86
C PHE A 463 5.02 22.87 -12.38
N ALA A 464 5.31 23.85 -11.56
CA ALA A 464 5.19 25.27 -11.90
C ALA A 464 6.00 26.12 -10.92
N ARG A 465 6.53 27.24 -11.38
CA ARG A 465 7.06 28.32 -10.54
C ARG A 465 6.04 29.44 -10.33
N ASP A 466 5.15 29.64 -11.28
CA ASP A 466 4.06 30.61 -11.19
C ASP A 466 3.05 30.19 -10.10
N ARG A 467 2.95 31.01 -9.04
CA ARG A 467 2.04 30.77 -7.91
C ARG A 467 0.57 30.76 -8.32
N LYS A 468 0.18 31.61 -9.26
CA LYS A 468 -1.20 31.66 -9.76
C LYS A 468 -1.55 30.38 -10.53
N ALA A 469 -0.61 29.85 -11.31
CA ALA A 469 -0.78 28.56 -11.98
C ALA A 469 -0.93 27.42 -10.97
N ILE A 470 -0.13 27.40 -9.88
CA ILE A 470 -0.25 26.41 -8.81
C ILE A 470 -1.62 26.50 -8.13
N GLU A 471 -2.09 27.70 -7.77
CA GLU A 471 -3.40 27.91 -7.13
C GLU A 471 -4.55 27.48 -8.06
N THR A 472 -4.44 27.77 -9.34
CA THR A 472 -5.41 27.31 -10.35
C THR A 472 -5.44 25.78 -10.43
N ALA A 473 -4.27 25.12 -10.49
CA ALA A 473 -4.20 23.66 -10.50
C ALA A 473 -4.78 23.04 -9.22
N LEU A 474 -4.48 23.59 -8.05
CA LEU A 474 -5.04 23.13 -6.77
C LEU A 474 -6.57 23.23 -6.74
N ARG A 475 -7.14 24.25 -7.36
CA ARG A 475 -8.60 24.43 -7.47
C ARG A 475 -9.21 23.44 -8.46
N GLU A 476 -8.71 23.39 -9.69
CA GLU A 476 -9.28 22.58 -10.78
C GLU A 476 -9.09 21.07 -10.54
N LEU A 477 -7.97 20.67 -9.93
CA LEU A 477 -7.62 19.26 -9.66
C LEU A 477 -7.94 18.83 -8.21
N ARG A 478 -8.74 19.57 -7.47
CA ARG A 478 -9.05 19.32 -6.06
C ARG A 478 -9.52 17.88 -5.78
N PHE A 479 -10.26 17.28 -6.68
CA PHE A 479 -10.79 15.93 -6.57
C PHE A 479 -10.05 14.89 -7.42
N ALA A 480 -9.02 15.30 -8.16
CA ALA A 480 -8.26 14.43 -9.06
C ALA A 480 -7.20 13.57 -8.35
N ALA A 481 -6.88 13.87 -7.09
CA ALA A 481 -5.87 13.15 -6.32
C ALA A 481 -6.17 13.22 -4.81
N GLY A 482 -5.93 12.11 -4.11
CA GLY A 482 -5.92 12.06 -2.65
C GLY A 482 -4.62 12.57 -2.06
N ASN A 483 -3.48 12.34 -2.74
CA ASN A 483 -2.18 12.94 -2.43
C ASN A 483 -1.74 13.81 -3.60
N PHE A 484 -1.53 15.10 -3.34
CA PHE A 484 -1.18 16.08 -4.35
C PHE A 484 0.18 16.71 -4.05
N TYR A 485 1.07 16.74 -5.04
CA TYR A 485 2.45 17.18 -4.91
C TYR A 485 2.72 18.43 -5.76
N ILE A 486 3.56 19.32 -5.26
CA ILE A 486 3.99 20.52 -5.98
C ILE A 486 5.50 20.44 -6.18
N ASN A 487 5.95 20.46 -7.43
CA ASN A 487 7.35 20.37 -7.82
C ASN A 487 8.07 19.12 -7.27
N ASP A 488 7.33 18.01 -7.15
CA ASP A 488 7.87 16.71 -6.80
C ASP A 488 7.12 15.61 -7.59
N LYS A 489 7.69 14.39 -7.63
CA LYS A 489 7.02 13.23 -8.22
C LYS A 489 5.80 12.82 -7.38
N PRO A 490 4.72 12.30 -7.99
CA PRO A 490 3.49 11.94 -7.28
C PRO A 490 3.58 10.60 -6.52
N THR A 491 4.77 10.10 -6.23
CA THR A 491 5.01 8.82 -5.57
C THR A 491 6.11 8.93 -4.51
N GLY A 492 6.13 7.99 -3.54
CA GLY A 492 7.11 7.98 -2.45
C GLY A 492 6.62 8.74 -1.21
N ALA A 493 5.33 8.63 -0.89
CA ALA A 493 4.78 9.11 0.38
C ALA A 493 5.52 8.48 1.57
N VAL A 494 5.78 9.28 2.59
CA VAL A 494 6.46 8.87 3.82
C VAL A 494 5.46 8.85 4.97
N VAL A 495 5.41 7.77 5.72
CA VAL A 495 4.51 7.59 6.86
C VAL A 495 4.72 8.71 7.89
N GLY A 496 3.65 9.29 8.38
CA GLY A 496 3.70 10.44 9.30
C GLY A 496 3.89 11.80 8.62
N GLN A 497 4.25 11.83 7.32
CA GLN A 497 4.43 13.08 6.56
C GLN A 497 3.34 13.26 5.48
N GLN A 498 3.06 12.23 4.68
CA GLN A 498 2.01 12.24 3.66
C GLN A 498 1.08 11.03 3.88
N PRO A 499 0.04 11.14 4.72
CA PRO A 499 -0.96 10.08 4.87
C PRO A 499 -1.53 9.68 3.51
N PHE A 500 -1.46 8.38 3.19
CA PHE A 500 -1.67 7.89 1.83
C PHE A 500 -3.10 7.39 1.62
N GLY A 501 -3.69 7.77 0.50
CA GLY A 501 -4.99 7.27 0.07
C GLY A 501 -5.60 8.12 -1.03
N GLY A 502 -6.45 7.48 -1.83
CA GLY A 502 -7.17 8.07 -2.94
C GLY A 502 -8.67 7.86 -2.89
N SER A 503 -9.39 8.67 -3.65
CA SER A 503 -10.84 8.62 -3.80
C SER A 503 -11.26 8.09 -5.16
N ARG A 504 -12.54 8.19 -5.51
CA ARG A 504 -13.11 7.64 -6.75
C ARG A 504 -12.79 6.13 -6.87
N ALA A 505 -12.36 5.68 -8.04
CA ALA A 505 -11.99 4.27 -8.26
C ALA A 505 -10.66 3.87 -7.61
N SER A 506 -9.95 4.79 -6.94
CA SER A 506 -8.68 4.51 -6.25
C SER A 506 -8.84 4.08 -4.79
N GLY A 507 -10.04 4.09 -4.23
CA GLY A 507 -10.25 3.56 -2.89
C GLY A 507 -11.15 4.41 -2.00
N THR A 508 -11.12 4.09 -0.71
CA THR A 508 -11.98 4.70 0.30
C THR A 508 -11.35 5.91 1.01
N ASN A 509 -10.11 6.22 0.65
CA ASN A 509 -9.35 7.39 1.13
C ASN A 509 -9.23 7.48 2.67
N ASP A 510 -9.03 6.35 3.33
CA ASP A 510 -8.93 6.27 4.80
C ASP A 510 -7.52 6.62 5.33
N LYS A 511 -6.65 7.15 4.49
CA LYS A 511 -5.35 7.74 4.85
C LYS A 511 -4.46 6.81 5.69
N ALA A 512 -3.93 5.75 5.05
CA ALA A 512 -2.95 4.87 5.66
C ALA A 512 -1.77 5.67 6.24
N GLY A 513 -1.25 5.24 7.40
CA GLY A 513 -0.22 5.98 8.13
C GLY A 513 -0.74 7.23 8.85
N SER A 514 -1.99 7.20 9.31
CA SER A 514 -2.60 8.24 10.14
C SER A 514 -3.66 7.68 11.09
N ALA A 515 -4.11 8.49 12.04
CA ALA A 515 -5.22 8.15 12.95
C ALA A 515 -6.54 7.87 12.18
N LEU A 516 -6.74 8.45 10.99
CA LEU A 516 -7.94 8.25 10.18
C LEU A 516 -8.09 6.79 9.74
N ASN A 517 -6.98 6.10 9.43
CA ASN A 517 -7.02 4.68 9.13
C ASN A 517 -7.36 3.86 10.38
N LEU A 518 -6.75 4.17 11.52
CA LEU A 518 -6.93 3.40 12.76
C LEU A 518 -8.35 3.48 13.31
N VAL A 519 -9.04 4.62 13.14
CA VAL A 519 -10.43 4.79 13.58
C VAL A 519 -11.39 3.81 12.91
N ARG A 520 -11.02 3.28 11.74
CA ARG A 520 -11.83 2.27 11.03
C ARG A 520 -11.87 0.93 11.76
N TRP A 521 -10.91 0.64 12.61
CA TRP A 521 -10.72 -0.64 13.29
C TRP A 521 -11.25 -0.65 14.72
N ILE A 522 -12.04 0.34 15.09
CA ILE A 522 -12.67 0.45 16.41
C ILE A 522 -14.19 0.58 16.32
N SER A 523 -14.86 0.14 17.38
CA SER A 523 -16.29 0.32 17.63
C SER A 523 -16.45 0.99 18.99
N ALA A 524 -16.47 2.32 19.02
CA ALA A 524 -16.52 3.08 20.25
C ALA A 524 -17.81 2.81 21.04
N ARG A 525 -17.68 2.69 22.37
CA ARG A 525 -18.78 2.58 23.32
C ARG A 525 -18.73 3.75 24.29
N THR A 526 -19.77 4.53 24.38
CA THR A 526 -19.90 5.55 25.40
C THR A 526 -20.46 4.95 26.68
N ILE A 527 -19.79 5.21 27.80
CA ILE A 527 -20.18 4.82 29.14
C ILE A 527 -20.48 6.10 29.91
N LYS A 528 -21.65 6.17 30.54
CA LYS A 528 -22.03 7.28 31.41
C LYS A 528 -22.26 6.72 32.81
N GLU A 529 -21.45 7.14 33.75
CA GLU A 529 -21.65 6.86 35.17
C GLU A 529 -22.23 8.08 35.86
N ASN A 530 -23.38 7.94 36.49
CA ASN A 530 -24.01 9.01 37.26
C ASN A 530 -23.79 8.74 38.76
N PHE A 531 -23.03 9.61 39.41
CA PHE A 531 -22.68 9.47 40.82
C PHE A 531 -23.86 9.83 41.75
N VAL A 532 -24.83 10.61 41.26
CA VAL A 532 -26.04 11.00 42.01
C VAL A 532 -27.28 10.80 41.14
N PRO A 533 -27.70 9.52 40.98
CA PRO A 533 -28.87 9.22 40.12
C PRO A 533 -30.15 9.85 40.67
N PRO A 534 -31.04 10.34 39.81
CA PRO A 534 -32.32 10.93 40.23
C PRO A 534 -33.20 9.87 40.89
N THR A 535 -33.82 10.25 42.03
CA THR A 535 -34.68 9.36 42.82
C THR A 535 -36.18 9.67 42.64
N LYS A 536 -36.49 10.74 41.91
CA LYS A 536 -37.88 11.16 41.59
C LYS A 536 -38.07 11.18 40.08
N TRP A 537 -39.17 10.60 39.61
CA TRP A 537 -39.49 10.56 38.19
C TRP A 537 -40.10 11.88 37.64
N PRO A 538 -40.88 12.70 38.44
CA PRO A 538 -41.43 13.94 37.92
C PRO A 538 -40.31 14.99 37.68
N TYR A 539 -40.42 15.71 36.58
CA TYR A 539 -39.58 16.86 36.29
C TYR A 539 -40.11 18.13 36.96
N PRO A 540 -39.27 19.13 37.23
CA PRO A 540 -39.67 20.37 37.90
C PRO A 540 -40.86 21.08 37.22
N PHE A 541 -40.95 21.05 35.89
CA PHE A 541 -42.06 21.68 35.15
C PHE A 541 -43.44 21.01 35.37
N MET A 542 -43.46 19.83 35.95
CA MET A 542 -44.71 19.09 36.25
C MET A 542 -45.30 19.46 37.62
N GLY A 543 -44.68 20.37 38.35
CA GLY A 543 -45.22 20.91 39.59
C GLY A 543 -46.46 21.77 39.34
N ALA A 544 -47.37 21.86 40.36
CA ALA A 544 -48.49 22.81 40.31
C ALA A 544 -47.95 24.25 40.39
N GLU A 545 -48.64 25.20 39.72
CA GLU A 545 -48.34 26.62 39.79
C GLU A 545 -48.55 27.18 41.18
#